data_bbee36088d0e1e757f4b64b08c7b595c
#
_entry.id   bbee36088d0e1e757f4b64b08c7b595c
#
_cell.length_a   1.000
_cell.length_b   1.000
_cell.length_c   1.000
_cell.angle_alpha   90.00
_cell.angle_beta   90.00
_cell.angle_gamma   90.00
#
_symmetry.space_group_name_H-M   'P 1'
#
loop_
_entity.id
_entity.type
_entity.pdbx_description
1 polymer ?
#
loop_
_entity_poly.entity_id
_entity_poly.type
_entity_poly.pdbx_seq_one_letter_code
_entity_poly.pdbx_strand_id
1 'polypeptide(L)'
;RVDTTSPLEVSDPIEELMQEFSSRSATIVRKTKELEEAKNKNASLRSEIFDDGEVIDLSPRAEAAEIEEVTGKTPEGADKLLRDDKFMNQVSVMQDKYPNLTVNELINVIEGESTFDTTAVNPTTKAKGLFQITKDAAKEAGINYASLDKMSASDQLKEYDKYLERWGYDGSYSLGILQAAPSFRNESPNTVVYTESKNKKVFELNPQWFKDGVATVGSINNYYGY
;
A
#
# COMPACT_ATOMS: atom_id res chain seq x y z
N ARG A 1 1.82 -54.74 -50.66
CA ARG A 1 2.56 -53.91 -49.68
C ARG A 1 1.53 -53.48 -48.69
N VAL A 2 1.63 -53.97 -47.45
CA VAL A 2 0.79 -53.59 -46.34
C VAL A 2 1.55 -52.47 -45.66
N ASP A 3 0.91 -51.29 -45.64
CA ASP A 3 1.41 -50.10 -44.95
C ASP A 3 1.09 -50.23 -43.46
N THR A 4 2.09 -50.50 -42.64
CA THR A 4 1.95 -50.55 -41.19
C THR A 4 2.16 -49.15 -40.65
N THR A 5 1.07 -48.38 -40.58
CA THR A 5 1.05 -47.16 -39.80
C THR A 5 1.16 -47.49 -38.31
N SER A 6 2.24 -47.02 -37.67
CA SER A 6 2.44 -47.12 -36.23
C SER A 6 1.22 -46.51 -35.49
N PRO A 7 0.80 -47.09 -34.37
CA PRO A 7 -0.22 -46.48 -33.54
C PRO A 7 0.30 -45.15 -33.01
N LEU A 8 -0.51 -44.09 -33.13
CA LEU A 8 -0.27 -42.85 -32.45
C LEU A 8 -0.38 -43.15 -30.93
N GLU A 9 0.73 -43.01 -30.22
CA GLU A 9 0.72 -42.98 -28.76
C GLU A 9 -0.10 -41.77 -28.32
N VAL A 10 -1.33 -42.02 -27.91
CA VAL A 10 -2.16 -41.02 -27.25
C VAL A 10 -1.72 -41.00 -25.79
N SER A 11 -1.00 -39.95 -25.40
CA SER A 11 -0.66 -39.74 -23.99
C SER A 11 -1.93 -39.67 -23.13
N ASP A 12 -1.90 -40.33 -21.98
CA ASP A 12 -3.03 -40.33 -21.05
C ASP A 12 -3.18 -38.89 -20.46
N PRO A 13 -4.34 -38.25 -20.65
CA PRO A 13 -4.56 -36.88 -20.13
C PRO A 13 -4.35 -36.76 -18.61
N ILE A 14 -4.52 -37.87 -17.88
CA ILE A 14 -4.29 -37.91 -16.43
C ILE A 14 -2.78 -37.87 -16.14
N GLU A 15 -1.96 -38.56 -16.95
CA GLU A 15 -0.52 -38.58 -16.79
C GLU A 15 0.12 -37.22 -17.09
N GLU A 16 -0.36 -36.49 -18.11
CA GLU A 16 0.02 -35.12 -18.40
C GLU A 16 -0.32 -34.15 -17.25
N LEU A 17 -1.55 -34.26 -16.70
CA LEU A 17 -1.98 -33.47 -15.55
C LEU A 17 -1.13 -33.75 -14.30
N MET A 18 -0.77 -35.00 -14.05
CA MET A 18 0.09 -35.41 -12.93
C MET A 18 1.51 -34.88 -13.08
N GLN A 19 2.07 -34.89 -14.29
CA GLN A 19 3.37 -34.30 -14.57
C GLN A 19 3.36 -32.79 -14.42
N GLU A 20 2.34 -32.10 -14.92
CA GLU A 20 2.19 -30.65 -14.73
C GLU A 20 2.06 -30.27 -13.25
N PHE A 21 1.27 -31.01 -12.46
CA PHE A 21 1.12 -30.79 -11.01
C PHE A 21 2.44 -31.00 -10.27
N SER A 22 3.17 -32.08 -10.60
CA SER A 22 4.49 -32.33 -10.03
C SER A 22 5.51 -31.25 -10.36
N SER A 23 5.52 -30.75 -11.59
CA SER A 23 6.40 -29.67 -12.04
C SER A 23 6.09 -28.34 -11.32
N ARG A 24 4.79 -28.00 -11.16
CA ARG A 24 4.36 -26.81 -10.42
C ARG A 24 4.72 -26.90 -8.94
N SER A 25 4.53 -28.05 -8.33
CA SER A 25 4.90 -28.29 -6.93
C SER A 25 6.40 -28.15 -6.70
N ALA A 26 7.23 -28.70 -7.56
CA ALA A 26 8.69 -28.56 -7.52
C ALA A 26 9.14 -27.09 -7.68
N THR A 27 8.44 -26.34 -8.54
CA THR A 27 8.71 -24.91 -8.75
C THR A 27 8.35 -24.07 -7.51
N ILE A 28 7.23 -24.38 -6.85
CA ILE A 28 6.82 -23.71 -5.61
C ILE A 28 7.85 -23.98 -4.50
N VAL A 29 8.24 -25.23 -4.29
CA VAL A 29 9.24 -25.60 -3.28
C VAL A 29 10.57 -24.89 -3.53
N ARG A 30 11.02 -24.82 -4.78
CA ARG A 30 12.26 -24.10 -5.14
C ARG A 30 12.17 -22.62 -4.84
N LYS A 31 11.08 -21.95 -5.26
CA LYS A 31 10.87 -20.52 -5.01
C LYS A 31 10.75 -20.19 -3.52
N THR A 32 10.11 -21.04 -2.74
CA THR A 32 10.02 -20.88 -1.27
C THR A 32 11.42 -20.96 -0.64
N LYS A 33 12.26 -21.91 -1.10
CA LYS A 33 13.62 -22.04 -0.64
C LYS A 33 14.48 -20.82 -1.02
N GLU A 34 14.38 -20.36 -2.28
CA GLU A 34 15.08 -19.14 -2.76
C GLU A 34 14.67 -17.90 -1.94
N LEU A 35 13.39 -17.77 -1.58
CA LEU A 35 12.89 -16.69 -0.73
C LEU A 35 13.45 -16.77 0.69
N GLU A 36 13.50 -17.95 1.30
CA GLU A 36 14.10 -18.14 2.62
C GLU A 36 15.61 -17.86 2.61
N GLU A 37 16.32 -18.30 1.57
CA GLU A 37 17.76 -18.00 1.40
C GLU A 37 17.99 -16.49 1.23
N ALA A 38 17.12 -15.79 0.48
CA ALA A 38 17.17 -14.34 0.32
C ALA A 38 16.89 -13.60 1.64
N LYS A 39 15.90 -14.05 2.42
CA LYS A 39 15.62 -13.52 3.78
C LYS A 39 16.82 -13.68 4.72
N ASN A 40 17.42 -14.87 4.73
CA ASN A 40 18.57 -15.15 5.56
C ASN A 40 19.81 -14.34 5.13
N LYS A 41 20.03 -14.17 3.82
CA LYS A 41 21.10 -13.33 3.29
C LYS A 41 20.91 -11.85 3.64
N ASN A 42 19.68 -11.35 3.56
CA ASN A 42 19.35 -9.99 3.99
C ASN A 42 19.57 -9.81 5.51
N ALA A 43 19.19 -10.79 6.32
CA ALA A 43 19.45 -10.77 7.75
C ALA A 43 20.98 -10.76 8.06
N SER A 44 21.78 -11.54 7.32
CA SER A 44 23.24 -11.55 7.46
C SER A 44 23.89 -10.25 7.00
N LEU A 45 23.46 -9.68 5.87
CA LEU A 45 23.96 -8.39 5.39
C LEU A 45 23.62 -7.25 6.35
N ARG A 46 22.46 -7.30 7.00
CA ARG A 46 22.09 -6.34 8.04
C ARG A 46 22.96 -6.44 9.28
N SER A 47 23.32 -7.65 9.72
CA SER A 47 24.25 -7.84 10.85
C SER A 47 25.68 -7.40 10.54
N GLU A 48 26.10 -7.38 9.27
CA GLU A 48 27.42 -6.89 8.83
C GLU A 48 27.49 -5.36 8.70
N ILE A 49 26.36 -4.69 8.44
CA ILE A 49 26.28 -3.22 8.29
C ILE A 49 26.23 -2.53 9.65
N PHE A 50 25.70 -3.21 10.68
CA PHE A 50 25.54 -2.66 12.04
C PHE A 50 26.41 -3.43 13.01
N ASP A 51 27.69 -3.03 13.12
CA ASP A 51 28.74 -3.67 13.94
C ASP A 51 28.55 -3.50 15.47
N ASP A 52 27.49 -2.88 15.91
CA ASP A 52 27.22 -2.55 17.32
C ASP A 52 26.13 -3.42 17.99
N GLY A 53 25.64 -4.45 17.32
CA GLY A 53 24.73 -5.43 17.91
C GLY A 53 23.30 -4.93 18.16
N GLU A 54 22.93 -3.80 17.63
CA GLU A 54 21.56 -3.29 17.67
C GLU A 54 20.72 -4.05 16.63
N VAL A 55 19.79 -4.86 17.11
CA VAL A 55 18.78 -5.52 16.24
C VAL A 55 17.78 -4.46 15.84
N ILE A 56 17.83 -4.03 14.59
CA ILE A 56 16.77 -3.15 14.07
C ILE A 56 15.48 -3.98 13.99
N ASP A 57 14.56 -3.68 14.88
CA ASP A 57 13.20 -4.19 14.83
C ASP A 57 12.45 -3.45 13.70
N LEU A 58 12.27 -4.11 12.54
CA LEU A 58 11.51 -3.60 11.41
C LEU A 58 10.01 -3.90 11.53
N SER A 59 9.53 -4.12 12.75
CA SER A 59 8.08 -4.15 12.97
C SER A 59 7.45 -2.77 12.66
N PRO A 60 6.16 -2.71 12.33
CA PRO A 60 5.46 -1.44 12.18
C PRO A 60 5.60 -0.51 13.39
N ARG A 61 5.83 -1.07 14.59
CA ARG A 61 6.11 -0.29 15.82
C ARG A 61 7.50 0.33 15.84
N ALA A 62 8.51 -0.35 15.28
CA ALA A 62 9.84 0.21 15.15
C ALA A 62 9.87 1.35 14.12
N GLU A 63 9.21 1.18 12.97
CA GLU A 63 9.00 2.28 12.00
C GLU A 63 8.30 3.48 12.65
N ALA A 64 7.28 3.24 13.48
CA ALA A 64 6.58 4.30 14.19
C ALA A 64 7.49 5.05 15.19
N ALA A 65 8.39 4.33 15.88
CA ALA A 65 9.38 4.93 16.78
C ALA A 65 10.45 5.74 16.01
N GLU A 66 10.83 5.28 14.82
CA GLU A 66 11.75 6.00 13.93
C GLU A 66 11.15 7.31 13.40
N ILE A 67 9.84 7.35 13.13
CA ILE A 67 9.11 8.58 12.79
C ILE A 67 9.22 9.61 13.93
N GLU A 68 9.05 9.19 15.17
CA GLU A 68 9.16 10.05 16.36
C GLU A 68 10.60 10.59 16.53
N GLU A 69 11.62 9.77 16.26
CA GLU A 69 13.03 10.15 16.37
C GLU A 69 13.47 11.11 15.26
N VAL A 70 13.09 10.85 14.01
CA VAL A 70 13.49 11.66 12.83
C VAL A 70 12.74 12.99 12.77
N THR A 71 11.47 13.01 13.12
CA THR A 71 10.63 14.23 13.02
C THR A 71 10.61 15.04 14.31
N GLY A 72 11.01 14.46 15.45
CA GLY A 72 10.98 15.09 16.77
C GLY A 72 9.56 15.43 17.23
N LYS A 73 8.53 15.01 16.50
CA LYS A 73 7.14 15.26 16.82
C LYS A 73 6.23 14.34 16.04
N THR A 74 5.64 13.37 16.70
CA THR A 74 4.52 12.61 16.12
C THR A 74 3.36 13.56 15.86
N PRO A 75 2.73 13.56 14.68
CA PRO A 75 1.54 14.38 14.43
C PRO A 75 0.50 14.18 15.50
N GLU A 76 -0.17 15.25 15.93
CA GLU A 76 -1.22 15.17 16.94
C GLU A 76 -2.32 14.21 16.46
N GLY A 77 -2.59 13.16 17.24
CA GLY A 77 -3.53 12.07 16.89
C GLY A 77 -2.88 10.81 16.32
N ALA A 78 -1.69 10.87 15.73
CA ALA A 78 -0.99 9.69 15.24
C ALA A 78 -0.60 8.74 16.38
N ASP A 79 -0.13 9.29 17.52
CA ASP A 79 0.28 8.50 18.70
C ASP A 79 -0.79 7.49 19.15
N LYS A 80 -2.06 7.90 19.10
CA LYS A 80 -3.16 7.01 19.44
C LYS A 80 -3.29 5.81 18.49
N LEU A 81 -3.10 6.01 17.19
CA LEU A 81 -3.14 4.93 16.20
C LEU A 81 -1.92 4.02 16.33
N LEU A 82 -0.73 4.60 16.51
CA LEU A 82 0.52 3.87 16.64
C LEU A 82 0.58 3.00 17.91
N ARG A 83 -0.17 3.36 18.95
CA ARG A 83 -0.33 2.57 20.19
C ARG A 83 -1.51 1.59 20.14
N ASP A 84 -2.37 1.64 19.13
CA ASP A 84 -3.46 0.67 18.97
C ASP A 84 -2.95 -0.62 18.34
N ASP A 85 -2.82 -1.67 19.16
CA ASP A 85 -2.35 -3.00 18.72
C ASP A 85 -3.15 -3.56 17.55
N LYS A 86 -4.46 -3.32 17.48
CA LYS A 86 -5.30 -3.83 16.39
C LYS A 86 -5.04 -3.08 15.10
N PHE A 87 -4.82 -1.76 15.19
CA PHE A 87 -4.46 -0.96 14.04
C PHE A 87 -3.08 -1.39 13.51
N MET A 88 -2.06 -1.47 14.36
CA MET A 88 -0.71 -1.84 13.96
C MET A 88 -0.61 -3.28 13.45
N ASN A 89 -1.38 -4.22 13.99
CA ASN A 89 -1.47 -5.58 13.43
C ASN A 89 -2.07 -5.57 12.02
N GLN A 90 -3.07 -4.71 11.76
CA GLN A 90 -3.63 -4.57 10.41
C GLN A 90 -2.64 -3.89 9.46
N VAL A 91 -1.85 -2.92 9.92
CA VAL A 91 -0.74 -2.34 9.15
C VAL A 91 0.25 -3.42 8.73
N SER A 92 0.66 -4.30 9.68
CA SER A 92 1.56 -5.42 9.38
C SER A 92 1.01 -6.35 8.28
N VAL A 93 -0.29 -6.69 8.36
CA VAL A 93 -0.95 -7.50 7.32
C VAL A 93 -0.91 -6.81 5.95
N MET A 94 -1.09 -5.48 5.92
CA MET A 94 -1.00 -4.72 4.68
C MET A 94 0.44 -4.62 4.15
N GLN A 95 1.44 -4.49 5.02
CA GLN A 95 2.85 -4.48 4.61
C GLN A 95 3.30 -5.84 4.04
N ASP A 96 2.80 -6.95 4.58
CA ASP A 96 3.03 -8.28 4.00
C ASP A 96 2.47 -8.39 2.58
N LYS A 97 1.36 -7.72 2.32
CA LYS A 97 0.69 -7.68 1.01
C LYS A 97 1.30 -6.65 0.06
N TYR A 98 1.72 -5.51 0.59
CA TYR A 98 2.28 -4.36 -0.12
C TYR A 98 3.68 -4.02 0.45
N PRO A 99 4.76 -4.68 0.01
CA PRO A 99 6.06 -4.60 0.68
C PRO A 99 6.70 -3.21 0.75
N ASN A 100 6.27 -2.28 -0.09
CA ASN A 100 6.77 -0.89 -0.08
C ASN A 100 5.88 0.07 0.71
N LEU A 101 4.76 -0.42 1.27
CA LEU A 101 3.88 0.39 2.10
C LEU A 101 4.55 0.68 3.44
N THR A 102 4.77 1.95 3.77
CA THR A 102 5.35 2.36 5.05
C THR A 102 4.28 2.86 6.03
N VAL A 103 4.58 2.76 7.32
CA VAL A 103 3.72 3.35 8.37
C VAL A 103 3.63 4.85 8.19
N ASN A 104 4.77 5.50 7.86
CA ASN A 104 4.84 6.94 7.64
C ASN A 104 3.89 7.40 6.54
N GLU A 105 3.86 6.70 5.42
CA GLU A 105 2.97 7.04 4.30
C GLU A 105 1.48 6.92 4.71
N LEU A 106 1.11 5.85 5.44
CA LEU A 106 -0.25 5.69 5.97
C LEU A 106 -0.64 6.82 6.92
N ILE A 107 0.25 7.19 7.85
CA ILE A 107 0.03 8.25 8.83
C ILE A 107 -0.13 9.61 8.12
N ASN A 108 0.70 9.93 7.14
CA ASN A 108 0.61 11.17 6.39
C ASN A 108 -0.69 11.28 5.57
N VAL A 109 -1.13 10.17 4.98
CA VAL A 109 -2.43 10.13 4.28
C VAL A 109 -3.58 10.35 5.28
N ILE A 110 -3.59 9.65 6.42
CA ILE A 110 -4.62 9.80 7.44
C ILE A 110 -4.65 11.23 8.00
N GLU A 111 -3.49 11.84 8.22
CA GLU A 111 -3.39 13.23 8.68
C GLU A 111 -4.01 14.18 7.65
N GLY A 112 -3.61 14.05 6.39
CA GLY A 112 -4.12 14.92 5.31
C GLY A 112 -5.61 14.78 5.04
N GLU A 113 -6.18 13.58 5.20
CA GLU A 113 -7.57 13.29 4.90
C GLU A 113 -8.54 13.60 6.05
N SER A 114 -8.17 13.29 7.28
CA SER A 114 -9.10 13.34 8.41
C SER A 114 -8.54 13.97 9.68
N THR A 115 -7.25 14.33 9.71
CA THR A 115 -6.56 14.71 10.95
C THR A 115 -6.78 13.67 12.07
N PHE A 116 -6.70 12.37 11.71
CA PHE A 116 -6.88 11.20 12.59
C PHE A 116 -8.29 11.02 13.16
N ASP A 117 -9.31 11.72 12.65
CA ASP A 117 -10.69 11.58 13.12
C ASP A 117 -11.40 10.42 12.38
N THR A 118 -11.62 9.30 13.10
CA THR A 118 -12.37 8.14 12.58
C THR A 118 -13.82 8.46 12.24
N THR A 119 -14.37 9.54 12.79
CA THR A 119 -15.77 9.96 12.59
C THR A 119 -15.90 11.07 11.55
N ALA A 120 -14.79 11.50 10.96
CA ALA A 120 -14.76 12.61 10.01
C ALA A 120 -15.75 12.41 8.85
N VAL A 121 -16.51 13.45 8.55
CA VAL A 121 -17.42 13.50 7.39
C VAL A 121 -17.22 14.81 6.66
N ASN A 122 -16.75 14.76 5.44
CA ASN A 122 -16.57 15.94 4.61
C ASN A 122 -17.93 16.60 4.30
N PRO A 123 -18.14 17.87 4.65
CA PRO A 123 -19.46 18.52 4.49
C PRO A 123 -19.88 18.69 3.03
N THR A 124 -18.94 18.71 2.09
CA THR A 124 -19.17 18.90 0.66
C THR A 124 -19.29 17.58 -0.09
N THR A 125 -18.26 16.74 -0.01
CA THR A 125 -18.17 15.48 -0.76
C THR A 125 -18.90 14.33 -0.07
N LYS A 126 -19.17 14.47 1.23
CA LYS A 126 -19.69 13.43 2.12
C LYS A 126 -18.73 12.24 2.29
N ALA A 127 -17.46 12.41 1.92
CA ALA A 127 -16.42 11.43 2.20
C ALA A 127 -16.32 11.15 3.72
N LYS A 128 -15.98 9.92 4.12
CA LYS A 128 -16.06 9.46 5.51
C LYS A 128 -14.80 8.78 6.00
N GLY A 129 -14.56 8.93 7.30
CA GLY A 129 -13.56 8.20 8.08
C GLY A 129 -12.14 8.64 7.83
N LEU A 130 -11.18 7.86 8.33
CA LEU A 130 -9.74 8.17 8.29
C LEU A 130 -9.22 8.46 6.88
N PHE A 131 -9.73 7.76 5.88
CA PHE A 131 -9.26 7.82 4.49
C PHE A 131 -10.20 8.60 3.57
N GLN A 132 -11.19 9.30 4.12
CA GLN A 132 -12.17 10.12 3.38
C GLN A 132 -12.74 9.42 2.14
N ILE A 133 -13.20 8.16 2.32
CA ILE A 133 -13.76 7.36 1.24
C ILE A 133 -15.13 7.92 0.84
N THR A 134 -15.27 8.25 -0.43
CA THR A 134 -16.56 8.74 -1.00
C THR A 134 -17.54 7.58 -1.19
N LYS A 135 -18.84 7.91 -1.32
CA LYS A 135 -19.89 6.91 -1.54
C LYS A 135 -19.68 6.09 -2.82
N ASP A 136 -19.22 6.73 -3.88
CA ASP A 136 -18.99 6.07 -5.16
C ASP A 136 -17.76 5.15 -5.09
N ALA A 137 -16.65 5.62 -4.51
CA ALA A 137 -15.48 4.80 -4.29
C ALA A 137 -15.76 3.58 -3.40
N ALA A 138 -16.54 3.77 -2.32
CA ALA A 138 -16.98 2.68 -1.47
C ALA A 138 -17.81 1.63 -2.23
N LYS A 139 -18.76 2.07 -3.07
CA LYS A 139 -19.57 1.18 -3.91
C LYS A 139 -18.69 0.35 -4.86
N GLU A 140 -17.71 1.00 -5.50
CA GLU A 140 -16.82 0.33 -6.43
C GLU A 140 -15.89 -0.69 -5.76
N ALA A 141 -15.47 -0.41 -4.54
CA ALA A 141 -14.59 -1.27 -3.75
C ALA A 141 -15.34 -2.29 -2.87
N GLY A 142 -16.68 -2.31 -2.90
CA GLY A 142 -17.48 -3.21 -2.05
C GLY A 142 -17.40 -2.88 -0.55
N ILE A 143 -17.19 -1.61 -0.21
CA ILE A 143 -17.07 -1.08 1.15
C ILE A 143 -18.44 -0.68 1.68
N ASN A 144 -18.71 -0.97 2.97
CA ASN A 144 -19.93 -0.51 3.62
C ASN A 144 -19.84 0.97 4.02
N TYR A 145 -20.12 1.86 3.08
CA TYR A 145 -20.06 3.30 3.29
C TYR A 145 -20.92 3.79 4.47
N ALA A 146 -22.08 3.15 4.74
CA ALA A 146 -23.00 3.59 5.79
C ALA A 146 -22.41 3.49 7.21
N SER A 147 -21.46 2.59 7.41
CA SER A 147 -20.83 2.35 8.72
C SER A 147 -19.42 2.92 8.88
N LEU A 148 -18.80 3.47 7.81
CA LEU A 148 -17.41 3.93 7.87
C LEU A 148 -17.11 4.86 9.07
N ASP A 149 -17.93 5.88 9.26
CA ASP A 149 -17.78 6.86 10.34
C ASP A 149 -18.14 6.32 11.75
N LYS A 150 -18.44 5.02 11.86
CA LYS A 150 -18.74 4.31 13.12
C LYS A 150 -17.79 3.16 13.40
N MET A 151 -16.90 2.86 12.47
CA MET A 151 -15.90 1.80 12.59
C MET A 151 -14.72 2.23 13.44
N SER A 152 -14.04 1.26 14.06
CA SER A 152 -12.73 1.49 14.65
C SER A 152 -11.69 1.85 13.58
N ALA A 153 -10.56 2.44 13.98
CA ALA A 153 -9.46 2.74 13.06
C ALA A 153 -8.96 1.48 12.33
N SER A 154 -8.80 0.38 13.06
CA SER A 154 -8.41 -0.92 12.50
C SER A 154 -9.42 -1.46 11.47
N ASP A 155 -10.72 -1.31 11.72
CA ASP A 155 -11.73 -1.77 10.77
C ASP A 155 -11.81 -0.87 9.54
N GLN A 156 -11.60 0.45 9.70
CA GLN A 156 -11.49 1.37 8.57
C GLN A 156 -10.26 1.06 7.71
N LEU A 157 -9.14 0.66 8.32
CA LEU A 157 -7.94 0.25 7.60
C LEU A 157 -8.18 -1.04 6.78
N LYS A 158 -8.97 -2.00 7.29
CA LYS A 158 -9.40 -3.20 6.52
C LYS A 158 -10.27 -2.82 5.32
N GLU A 159 -11.16 -1.84 5.49
CA GLU A 159 -11.97 -1.36 4.38
C GLU A 159 -11.10 -0.60 3.36
N TYR A 160 -10.09 0.14 3.83
CA TYR A 160 -9.13 0.80 2.95
C TYR A 160 -8.28 -0.19 2.15
N ASP A 161 -7.93 -1.34 2.71
CA ASP A 161 -7.26 -2.42 1.96
C ASP A 161 -8.11 -2.88 0.75
N LYS A 162 -9.43 -3.01 0.88
CA LYS A 162 -10.33 -3.30 -0.26
C LYS A 162 -10.30 -2.18 -1.31
N TYR A 163 -10.21 -0.92 -0.87
CA TYR A 163 -10.04 0.22 -1.77
C TYR A 163 -8.75 0.11 -2.56
N LEU A 164 -7.63 -0.21 -1.89
CA LEU A 164 -6.34 -0.39 -2.54
C LEU A 164 -6.36 -1.55 -3.55
N GLU A 165 -6.97 -2.68 -3.20
CA GLU A 165 -7.16 -3.82 -4.12
C GLU A 165 -7.96 -3.41 -5.36
N ARG A 166 -9.07 -2.69 -5.17
CA ARG A 166 -9.93 -2.24 -6.27
C ARG A 166 -9.19 -1.37 -7.26
N TRP A 167 -8.27 -0.54 -6.79
CA TRP A 167 -7.47 0.35 -7.64
C TRP A 167 -6.15 -0.27 -8.10
N GLY A 168 -5.91 -1.54 -7.78
CA GLY A 168 -4.73 -2.28 -8.21
C GLY A 168 -3.44 -1.76 -7.58
N TYR A 169 -3.51 -1.29 -6.34
CA TYR A 169 -2.32 -0.90 -5.60
C TYR A 169 -1.43 -2.11 -5.36
N ASP A 170 -0.15 -1.99 -5.67
CA ASP A 170 0.86 -3.04 -5.52
C ASP A 170 2.12 -2.56 -4.78
N GLY A 171 2.09 -1.33 -4.25
CA GLY A 171 3.21 -0.71 -3.59
C GLY A 171 4.25 -0.08 -4.53
N SER A 172 4.02 -0.05 -5.84
CA SER A 172 4.95 0.55 -6.81
C SER A 172 4.79 2.07 -6.96
N TYR A 173 3.77 2.65 -6.37
CA TYR A 173 3.47 4.08 -6.36
C TYR A 173 2.86 4.50 -5.01
N SER A 174 2.92 5.80 -4.70
CA SER A 174 2.49 6.29 -3.39
C SER A 174 0.97 6.24 -3.17
N LEU A 175 0.54 6.06 -1.91
CA LEU A 175 -0.85 6.25 -1.51
C LEU A 175 -1.29 7.70 -1.74
N GLY A 176 -0.40 8.66 -1.57
CA GLY A 176 -0.70 10.07 -1.77
C GLY A 176 -1.14 10.39 -3.20
N ILE A 177 -0.43 9.86 -4.21
CA ILE A 177 -0.85 10.06 -5.61
C ILE A 177 -2.13 9.29 -5.93
N LEU A 178 -2.34 8.13 -5.31
CA LEU A 178 -3.58 7.36 -5.48
C LEU A 178 -4.80 8.13 -4.93
N GLN A 179 -4.63 8.83 -3.81
CA GLN A 179 -5.68 9.68 -3.21
C GLN A 179 -5.89 10.98 -4.00
N ALA A 180 -4.81 11.68 -4.30
CA ALA A 180 -4.88 13.02 -4.92
C ALA A 180 -5.21 13.00 -6.41
N ALA A 181 -4.65 12.03 -7.15
CA ALA A 181 -4.74 11.99 -8.62
C ALA A 181 -4.48 10.58 -9.16
N PRO A 182 -5.40 9.61 -8.96
CA PRO A 182 -5.18 8.18 -9.27
C PRO A 182 -4.85 7.91 -10.75
N SER A 183 -5.26 8.76 -11.68
CA SER A 183 -4.91 8.64 -13.10
C SER A 183 -3.44 8.89 -13.40
N PHE A 184 -2.70 9.52 -12.49
CA PHE A 184 -1.28 9.85 -12.62
C PHE A 184 -0.35 8.89 -11.87
N ARG A 185 -0.86 7.81 -11.29
CA ARG A 185 -0.09 6.91 -10.42
C ARG A 185 1.15 6.29 -11.07
N ASN A 186 1.11 6.10 -12.41
CA ASN A 186 2.21 5.50 -13.17
C ASN A 186 3.05 6.55 -13.94
N GLU A 187 2.82 7.83 -13.67
CA GLU A 187 3.51 8.91 -14.36
C GLU A 187 4.84 9.26 -13.68
N SER A 188 5.72 9.91 -14.42
CA SER A 188 7.02 10.32 -13.88
C SER A 188 6.86 11.40 -12.78
N PRO A 189 7.80 11.50 -11.82
CA PRO A 189 7.75 12.52 -10.77
C PRO A 189 7.63 13.95 -11.29
N ASN A 190 8.13 14.24 -12.50
CA ASN A 190 8.07 15.57 -13.11
C ASN A 190 6.78 15.85 -13.87
N THR A 191 5.88 14.85 -13.99
CA THR A 191 4.60 15.04 -14.68
C THR A 191 3.72 16.03 -13.90
N VAL A 192 3.24 17.05 -14.59
CA VAL A 192 2.35 18.07 -14.01
C VAL A 192 0.96 17.48 -13.83
N VAL A 193 0.46 17.50 -12.59
CA VAL A 193 -0.88 17.06 -12.21
C VAL A 193 -1.84 18.23 -12.20
N TYR A 194 -1.49 19.30 -11.50
CA TYR A 194 -2.31 20.49 -11.34
C TYR A 194 -1.49 21.78 -11.61
N THR A 195 -2.16 22.82 -12.07
CA THR A 195 -1.61 24.18 -12.12
C THR A 195 -2.54 25.13 -11.40
N GLU A 196 -2.00 26.13 -10.68
CA GLU A 196 -2.79 27.13 -9.96
C GLU A 196 -3.80 27.81 -10.89
N SER A 197 -3.37 28.19 -12.10
CA SER A 197 -4.22 28.88 -13.07
C SER A 197 -5.43 28.08 -13.56
N LYS A 198 -5.32 26.74 -13.66
CA LYS A 198 -6.40 25.85 -14.13
C LYS A 198 -7.16 25.18 -12.97
N ASN A 199 -6.53 25.02 -11.82
CA ASN A 199 -7.02 24.25 -10.71
C ASN A 199 -7.05 25.08 -9.41
N LYS A 200 -7.53 26.32 -9.49
CA LYS A 200 -7.50 27.30 -8.39
C LYS A 200 -8.04 26.74 -7.08
N LYS A 201 -9.17 26.00 -7.13
CA LYS A 201 -9.74 25.39 -5.91
C LYS A 201 -8.86 24.29 -5.30
N VAL A 202 -8.15 23.51 -6.14
CA VAL A 202 -7.20 22.51 -5.66
C VAL A 202 -6.01 23.20 -5.00
N PHE A 203 -5.51 24.27 -5.59
CA PHE A 203 -4.44 25.10 -5.04
C PHE A 203 -4.83 25.73 -3.70
N GLU A 204 -6.03 26.32 -3.58
CA GLU A 204 -6.53 26.91 -2.34
C GLU A 204 -6.65 25.90 -1.19
N LEU A 205 -6.99 24.65 -1.50
CA LEU A 205 -7.16 23.58 -0.52
C LEU A 205 -5.86 22.85 -0.19
N ASN A 206 -4.90 22.82 -1.13
CA ASN A 206 -3.66 22.05 -1.03
C ASN A 206 -2.43 22.86 -1.49
N PRO A 207 -2.20 24.07 -0.93
CA PRO A 207 -1.09 24.93 -1.38
C PRO A 207 0.29 24.25 -1.21
N GLN A 208 0.41 23.32 -0.28
CA GLN A 208 1.62 22.57 0.02
C GLN A 208 2.08 21.63 -1.11
N TRP A 209 1.17 21.25 -2.03
CA TRP A 209 1.53 20.44 -3.20
C TRP A 209 2.20 21.26 -4.31
N PHE A 210 2.05 22.58 -4.26
CA PHE A 210 2.45 23.48 -5.35
C PHE A 210 3.79 24.14 -5.07
N LYS A 211 4.64 24.12 -6.09
CA LYS A 211 5.86 24.91 -6.18
C LYS A 211 5.79 25.75 -7.46
N ASP A 212 5.96 27.06 -7.33
CA ASP A 212 5.87 27.99 -8.45
C ASP A 212 4.56 27.86 -9.26
N GLY A 213 3.43 27.65 -8.57
CA GLY A 213 2.10 27.50 -9.16
C GLY A 213 1.84 26.17 -9.84
N VAL A 214 2.70 25.17 -9.65
CA VAL A 214 2.60 23.84 -10.28
C VAL A 214 2.71 22.73 -9.22
N ALA A 215 1.77 21.78 -9.25
CA ALA A 215 1.85 20.52 -8.52
C ALA A 215 2.20 19.37 -9.49
N THR A 216 3.27 18.65 -9.18
CA THR A 216 3.72 17.48 -9.93
C THR A 216 3.44 16.19 -9.16
N VAL A 217 3.56 15.03 -9.83
CA VAL A 217 3.52 13.73 -9.16
C VAL A 217 4.53 13.68 -8.01
N GLY A 218 5.77 14.13 -8.25
CA GLY A 218 6.83 14.14 -7.24
C GLY A 218 6.55 15.10 -6.08
N SER A 219 5.95 16.27 -6.31
CA SER A 219 5.64 17.19 -5.21
C SER A 219 4.50 16.67 -4.32
N ILE A 220 3.53 15.97 -4.91
CA ILE A 220 2.46 15.29 -4.17
C ILE A 220 3.04 14.11 -3.37
N ASN A 221 3.85 13.27 -4.01
CA ASN A 221 4.50 12.14 -3.35
C ASN A 221 5.35 12.59 -2.16
N ASN A 222 6.19 13.62 -2.33
CA ASN A 222 7.02 14.16 -1.26
C ASN A 222 6.22 14.68 -0.07
N TYR A 223 5.03 15.25 -0.33
CA TYR A 223 4.15 15.70 0.76
C TYR A 223 3.65 14.53 1.62
N TYR A 224 3.34 13.40 1.00
CA TYR A 224 2.89 12.19 1.70
C TYR A 224 4.03 11.26 2.15
N GLY A 225 5.31 11.65 1.97
CA GLY A 225 6.46 10.91 2.50
C GLY A 225 6.86 9.68 1.68
N TYR A 226 6.64 9.74 0.36
CA TYR A 226 7.03 8.66 -0.58
C TYR A 226 8.32 9.01 -1.33
#